data_9abe2c1092e5a0a804e3b5892cc2b508
#
_entry.id   9abe2c1092e5a0a804e3b5892cc2b508
#
_cell.length_a   1.000
_cell.length_b   1.000
_cell.length_c   1.000
_cell.angle_alpha   90.00
_cell.angle_beta   90.00
_cell.angle_gamma   90.00
#
_symmetry.space_group_name_H-M   'P 1'
#
loop_
_entity.id
_entity.type
_entity.pdbx_description
1 polymer ?
#
loop_
_entity_poly.entity_id
_entity_poly.type
_entity_poly.pdbx_seq_one_letter_code
_entity_poly.pdbx_strand_id
1 'polypeptide(L)'
;ADLREMLQNKYGGCGVGWIDCASKTAGFRKSVAQTSDGFISHSVIDHQIDHKSLGINQRYFIPLESAYTQLTCTKYKQHSLSCNISQLYYKCFSPICITATINKNIKHVFNVASSNGKIAAVKVDGNIHKVKWQISNVRARTYIYGCTMDCDKGVVVDNYSMRGASGLALMSVPIATMSSFASLRPYDLIIIHYGLNVANGFD
;
A
#
# COMPACT_ATOMS: atom_id res chain seq x y z
N ALA A 1 -5.77 -14.41 0.04
CA ALA A 1 -7.22 -14.18 0.29
C ALA A 1 -7.75 -15.20 1.32
N ASP A 2 -7.45 -16.48 1.15
CA ASP A 2 -8.06 -17.53 1.99
C ASP A 2 -7.56 -17.50 3.43
N LEU A 3 -6.25 -17.37 3.67
CA LEU A 3 -5.72 -17.20 5.03
C LEU A 3 -6.36 -16.00 5.75
N ARG A 4 -6.46 -14.85 5.08
CA ARG A 4 -7.11 -13.66 5.64
C ARG A 4 -8.56 -13.95 6.01
N GLU A 5 -9.33 -14.57 5.11
CA GLU A 5 -10.73 -14.91 5.33
C GLU A 5 -10.89 -15.86 6.53
N MET A 6 -10.04 -16.90 6.63
CA MET A 6 -10.06 -17.83 7.77
C MET A 6 -9.79 -17.12 9.09
N LEU A 7 -8.81 -16.22 9.13
CA LEU A 7 -8.49 -15.45 10.33
C LEU A 7 -9.61 -14.46 10.68
N GLN A 8 -10.18 -13.76 9.69
CA GLN A 8 -11.27 -12.82 9.89
C GLN A 8 -12.58 -13.53 10.30
N ASN A 9 -12.85 -14.75 9.80
CA ASN A 9 -13.96 -15.58 10.26
C ASN A 9 -13.81 -15.97 11.74
N LYS A 10 -12.58 -16.25 12.18
CA LYS A 10 -12.32 -16.74 13.54
C LYS A 10 -12.22 -15.61 14.56
N TYR A 11 -11.58 -14.49 14.20
CA TYR A 11 -11.21 -13.43 15.13
C TYR A 11 -11.87 -12.09 14.83
N GLY A 12 -12.74 -12.03 13.83
CA GLY A 12 -13.31 -10.78 13.34
C GLY A 12 -12.34 -9.99 12.49
N GLY A 13 -12.79 -8.87 12.00
CA GLY A 13 -12.05 -7.99 11.12
C GLY A 13 -12.69 -7.86 9.73
N CYS A 14 -12.21 -6.91 8.95
CA CYS A 14 -12.68 -6.65 7.59
C CYS A 14 -11.58 -6.00 6.74
N GLY A 15 -11.90 -5.78 5.47
CA GLY A 15 -10.97 -5.15 4.55
C GLY A 15 -9.95 -6.12 3.96
N VAL A 16 -9.01 -5.57 3.21
CA VAL A 16 -8.06 -6.36 2.41
C VAL A 16 -6.60 -6.08 2.74
N GLY A 17 -6.34 -5.19 3.71
CA GLY A 17 -5.00 -4.80 4.13
C GLY A 17 -4.30 -3.91 3.09
N TRP A 18 -3.00 -4.08 2.95
CA TRP A 18 -2.13 -3.30 2.08
C TRP A 18 -2.35 -3.55 0.59
N ILE A 19 -2.34 -2.46 -0.19
CA ILE A 19 -2.46 -2.47 -1.65
C ILE A 19 -1.47 -1.46 -2.23
N ASP A 20 -0.64 -1.90 -3.18
CA ASP A 20 0.24 -1.02 -3.95
C ASP A 20 -0.59 -0.03 -4.78
N CYS A 21 -0.17 1.24 -4.86
CA CYS A 21 -0.95 2.28 -5.55
C CYS A 21 -1.15 2.02 -7.05
N ALA A 22 -0.18 1.41 -7.72
CA ALA A 22 -0.28 1.03 -9.13
C ALA A 22 0.22 -0.41 -9.32
N SER A 23 -0.62 -1.38 -9.00
CA SER A 23 -0.23 -2.78 -9.06
C SER A 23 -0.35 -3.34 -10.48
N LYS A 24 0.77 -3.79 -11.05
CA LYS A 24 0.79 -4.55 -12.32
C LYS A 24 0.00 -5.86 -12.24
N THR A 25 -0.26 -6.36 -11.02
CA THR A 25 -0.98 -7.61 -10.75
C THR A 25 -2.39 -7.39 -10.18
N ALA A 26 -2.95 -6.21 -10.35
CA ALA A 26 -4.29 -5.86 -9.83
C ALA A 26 -5.36 -6.85 -10.28
N GLY A 27 -5.33 -7.32 -11.52
CA GLY A 27 -6.31 -8.29 -12.06
C GLY A 27 -6.33 -9.66 -11.36
N PHE A 28 -5.27 -10.02 -10.63
CA PHE A 28 -5.23 -11.26 -9.83
C PHE A 28 -5.84 -11.11 -8.43
N ARG A 29 -6.16 -9.88 -8.01
CA ARG A 29 -6.79 -9.60 -6.71
C ARG A 29 -8.29 -9.66 -6.81
N LYS A 30 -8.89 -10.76 -6.39
CA LYS A 30 -10.36 -10.96 -6.48
C LYS A 30 -11.13 -10.20 -5.39
N SER A 31 -10.52 -9.92 -4.22
CA SER A 31 -11.20 -9.27 -3.08
C SER A 31 -11.29 -7.75 -3.21
N VAL A 32 -10.56 -7.14 -4.13
CA VAL A 32 -10.59 -5.70 -4.40
C VAL A 32 -10.34 -5.46 -5.88
N ALA A 33 -11.18 -4.64 -6.50
CA ALA A 33 -10.93 -4.10 -7.82
C ALA A 33 -10.13 -2.80 -7.70
N GLN A 34 -9.11 -2.66 -8.55
CA GLN A 34 -8.23 -1.49 -8.55
C GLN A 34 -8.14 -0.87 -9.93
N THR A 35 -8.25 0.44 -9.99
CA THR A 35 -7.85 1.26 -11.13
C THR A 35 -6.86 2.32 -10.67
N SER A 36 -5.84 2.62 -11.46
CA SER A 36 -4.84 3.63 -11.13
C SER A 36 -4.29 4.25 -12.40
N ASP A 37 -3.86 5.50 -12.29
CA ASP A 37 -3.23 6.23 -13.38
C ASP A 37 -2.29 7.31 -12.83
N GLY A 38 -1.34 7.77 -13.65
CA GLY A 38 -0.43 8.85 -13.34
C GLY A 38 0.74 8.47 -12.42
N PHE A 39 1.11 7.17 -12.30
CA PHE A 39 2.25 6.73 -11.51
C PHE A 39 3.36 6.10 -12.36
N ILE A 40 4.61 6.46 -12.06
CA ILE A 40 5.79 5.70 -12.46
C ILE A 40 6.11 4.72 -11.32
N SER A 41 6.09 3.43 -11.62
CA SER A 41 6.31 2.35 -10.64
C SER A 41 7.77 1.91 -10.65
N HIS A 42 8.39 1.86 -9.47
CA HIS A 42 9.73 1.31 -9.26
C HIS A 42 9.68 0.19 -8.21
N SER A 43 10.49 -0.83 -8.44
CA SER A 43 10.60 -1.97 -7.54
C SER A 43 12.06 -2.40 -7.39
N VAL A 44 12.35 -3.15 -6.35
CA VAL A 44 13.71 -3.62 -6.04
C VAL A 44 14.36 -4.47 -7.15
N ILE A 45 13.57 -5.02 -8.07
CA ILE A 45 14.04 -5.81 -9.20
C ILE A 45 14.32 -4.96 -10.46
N ASP A 46 14.05 -3.67 -10.44
CA ASP A 46 14.33 -2.78 -11.58
C ASP A 46 15.81 -2.40 -11.56
N HIS A 47 16.45 -2.28 -12.75
CA HIS A 47 17.90 -2.05 -12.87
C HIS A 47 18.36 -0.66 -12.40
N GLN A 48 17.48 0.35 -12.48
CA GLN A 48 17.78 1.74 -12.10
C GLN A 48 16.75 2.24 -11.11
N ILE A 49 17.07 2.11 -9.83
CA ILE A 49 16.20 2.56 -8.74
C ILE A 49 16.97 3.33 -7.67
N ASP A 50 16.27 4.18 -6.97
CA ASP A 50 16.75 4.77 -5.72
C ASP A 50 16.41 3.83 -4.55
N HIS A 51 17.37 3.00 -4.15
CA HIS A 51 17.19 2.08 -3.01
C HIS A 51 16.79 2.81 -1.72
N LYS A 52 17.24 4.07 -1.52
CA LYS A 52 16.90 4.88 -0.35
C LYS A 52 15.41 5.27 -0.29
N SER A 53 14.72 5.13 -1.41
CA SER A 53 13.28 5.45 -1.53
C SER A 53 12.37 4.23 -1.48
N LEU A 54 12.93 3.02 -1.39
CA LEU A 54 12.12 1.80 -1.27
C LEU A 54 11.24 1.82 -0.03
N GLY A 55 9.98 1.42 -0.20
CA GLY A 55 9.03 1.17 0.89
C GLY A 55 9.15 -0.25 1.45
N ILE A 56 8.38 -0.55 2.49
CA ILE A 56 8.30 -1.88 3.11
C ILE A 56 7.87 -2.96 2.11
N ASN A 57 7.09 -2.60 1.11
CA ASN A 57 6.66 -3.45 -0.01
C ASN A 57 7.73 -3.60 -1.11
N GLN A 58 8.98 -3.16 -0.85
CA GLN A 58 10.11 -3.17 -1.80
C GLN A 58 9.81 -2.39 -3.08
N ARG A 59 8.93 -1.39 -3.00
CA ARG A 59 8.47 -0.55 -4.12
C ARG A 59 8.30 0.89 -3.67
N TYR A 60 8.27 1.77 -4.67
CA TYR A 60 7.73 3.12 -4.56
C TYR A 60 7.09 3.55 -5.88
N PHE A 61 6.20 4.51 -5.78
CA PHE A 61 5.47 5.05 -6.93
C PHE A 61 5.70 6.55 -6.96
N ILE A 62 6.14 7.07 -8.09
CA ILE A 62 6.32 8.51 -8.31
C ILE A 62 5.06 9.02 -8.99
N PRO A 63 4.25 9.88 -8.33
CA PRO A 63 3.11 10.49 -8.96
C PRO A 63 3.59 11.53 -9.98
N LEU A 64 2.95 11.54 -11.13
CA LEU A 64 3.05 12.62 -12.12
C LEU A 64 2.31 13.86 -11.59
N GLU A 65 2.08 14.86 -12.42
CA GLU A 65 1.39 16.10 -12.03
C GLU A 65 0.05 15.84 -11.32
N SER A 66 -0.68 14.84 -11.80
CA SER A 66 -1.88 14.30 -11.14
C SER A 66 -1.87 12.79 -11.25
N ALA A 67 -2.06 12.10 -10.12
CA ALA A 67 -2.10 10.64 -10.07
C ALA A 67 -3.25 10.19 -9.18
N TYR A 68 -3.81 9.01 -9.45
CA TYR A 68 -4.81 8.42 -8.56
C TYR A 68 -4.72 6.90 -8.49
N THR A 69 -5.16 6.36 -7.37
CA THR A 69 -5.52 4.96 -7.21
C THR A 69 -6.92 4.87 -6.62
N GLN A 70 -7.75 4.02 -7.20
CA GLN A 70 -9.11 3.78 -6.75
C GLN A 70 -9.27 2.30 -6.43
N LEU A 71 -9.76 2.02 -5.25
CA LEU A 71 -10.03 0.70 -4.73
C LEU A 71 -11.52 0.53 -4.53
N THR A 72 -12.05 -0.60 -4.96
CA THR A 72 -13.47 -0.95 -4.78
C THR A 72 -13.56 -2.35 -4.21
N CYS A 73 -14.22 -2.50 -3.07
CA CYS A 73 -14.53 -3.79 -2.46
C CYS A 73 -15.33 -4.67 -3.42
N THR A 74 -15.06 -5.96 -3.41
CA THR A 74 -15.78 -6.93 -4.23
C THR A 74 -16.55 -7.91 -3.36
N LYS A 75 -17.50 -8.62 -3.96
CA LYS A 75 -18.28 -9.67 -3.27
C LYS A 75 -17.55 -11.02 -3.21
N TYR A 76 -16.26 -11.06 -3.51
CA TYR A 76 -15.51 -12.32 -3.57
C TYR A 76 -15.36 -13.01 -2.21
N LYS A 77 -15.20 -12.24 -1.14
CA LYS A 77 -15.10 -12.71 0.24
C LYS A 77 -15.98 -11.86 1.15
N GLN A 78 -16.61 -12.49 2.14
CA GLN A 78 -17.55 -11.79 3.03
C GLN A 78 -16.90 -10.61 3.75
N HIS A 79 -15.73 -10.80 4.32
CA HIS A 79 -15.01 -9.76 5.07
C HIS A 79 -14.31 -8.70 4.19
N SER A 80 -14.37 -8.83 2.86
CA SER A 80 -13.87 -7.82 1.92
C SER A 80 -14.96 -6.95 1.29
N LEU A 81 -16.21 -7.04 1.75
CA LEU A 81 -17.33 -6.25 1.24
C LEU A 81 -17.22 -4.76 1.59
N SER A 82 -16.57 -4.44 2.70
CA SER A 82 -16.31 -3.07 3.16
C SER A 82 -15.09 -3.04 4.07
N CYS A 83 -14.62 -1.85 4.34
CA CYS A 83 -13.68 -1.55 5.42
C CYS A 83 -14.14 -0.29 6.14
N ASN A 84 -13.55 0.04 7.27
CA ASN A 84 -13.89 1.25 8.01
C ASN A 84 -12.71 2.21 8.18
N ILE A 85 -11.54 1.81 7.71
CA ILE A 85 -10.34 2.64 7.67
C ILE A 85 -9.66 2.47 6.30
N SER A 86 -9.23 3.60 5.71
CA SER A 86 -8.28 3.58 4.59
C SER A 86 -7.19 4.61 4.83
N GLN A 87 -5.95 4.23 4.53
CA GLN A 87 -4.78 5.10 4.68
C GLN A 87 -3.99 5.14 3.38
N LEU A 88 -3.35 6.28 3.09
CA LEU A 88 -2.36 6.42 2.02
C LEU A 88 -1.02 6.79 2.63
N TYR A 89 0.03 6.03 2.29
CA TYR A 89 1.39 6.22 2.80
C TYR A 89 2.25 6.92 1.75
N TYR A 90 2.95 7.99 2.17
CA TYR A 90 3.72 8.84 1.28
C TYR A 90 4.99 9.39 1.95
N LYS A 91 5.87 9.94 1.11
CA LYS A 91 7.02 10.77 1.49
C LYS A 91 7.13 11.90 0.47
N CYS A 92 7.13 13.16 0.90
CA CYS A 92 7.21 14.31 -0.01
C CYS A 92 8.22 15.34 0.50
N PHE A 93 8.85 16.03 -0.45
CA PHE A 93 9.85 17.07 -0.18
C PHE A 93 9.32 18.49 -0.46
N SER A 94 8.11 18.60 -0.94
CA SER A 94 7.34 19.86 -1.07
C SER A 94 5.89 19.59 -0.67
N PRO A 95 5.11 20.66 -0.38
CA PRO A 95 3.68 20.52 -0.14
C PRO A 95 2.97 19.86 -1.33
N ILE A 96 2.05 18.95 -1.03
CA ILE A 96 1.17 18.28 -2.00
C ILE A 96 -0.27 18.32 -1.51
N CYS A 97 -1.21 18.13 -2.41
CA CYS A 97 -2.61 17.95 -2.06
C CYS A 97 -2.99 16.48 -2.27
N ILE A 98 -3.53 15.86 -1.22
CA ILE A 98 -4.08 14.50 -1.28
C ILE A 98 -5.57 14.59 -1.05
N THR A 99 -6.36 14.03 -1.96
CA THR A 99 -7.82 13.97 -1.83
C THR A 99 -8.26 12.52 -1.74
N ALA A 100 -8.97 12.16 -0.68
CA ALA A 100 -9.69 10.91 -0.59
C ALA A 100 -11.15 11.11 -0.95
N THR A 101 -11.68 10.34 -1.89
CA THR A 101 -13.11 10.30 -2.19
C THR A 101 -13.65 8.94 -1.78
N ILE A 102 -14.55 8.92 -0.78
CA ILE A 102 -15.17 7.71 -0.26
C ILE A 102 -16.52 7.51 -0.93
N ASN A 103 -16.78 6.27 -1.34
CA ASN A 103 -18.02 5.84 -1.97
C ASN A 103 -18.41 6.69 -3.18
N LYS A 104 -19.54 7.38 -3.15
CA LYS A 104 -19.98 8.19 -4.29
C LYS A 104 -19.36 9.59 -4.30
N ASN A 105 -19.38 10.31 -3.15
CA ASN A 105 -19.09 11.75 -3.14
C ASN A 105 -18.47 12.32 -1.86
N ILE A 106 -18.19 11.52 -0.83
CA ILE A 106 -17.61 12.04 0.42
C ILE A 106 -16.14 12.34 0.18
N LYS A 107 -15.78 13.62 0.16
CA LYS A 107 -14.40 14.07 -0.10
C LYS A 107 -13.73 14.56 1.18
N HIS A 108 -12.50 14.10 1.38
CA HIS A 108 -11.58 14.60 2.40
C HIS A 108 -10.34 15.15 1.70
N VAL A 109 -10.00 16.41 1.94
CA VAL A 109 -8.86 17.08 1.33
C VAL A 109 -7.78 17.30 2.38
N PHE A 110 -6.59 16.84 2.10
CA PHE A 110 -5.41 16.98 2.94
C PHE A 110 -4.37 17.83 2.20
N ASN A 111 -4.21 19.08 2.63
CA ASN A 111 -3.10 19.93 2.21
C ASN A 111 -1.92 19.61 3.12
N VAL A 112 -1.06 18.71 2.69
CA VAL A 112 0.07 18.24 3.48
C VAL A 112 1.32 19.06 3.19
N ALA A 113 2.00 19.51 4.24
CA ALA A 113 3.31 20.11 4.12
C ALA A 113 4.37 19.07 3.69
N SER A 114 5.59 19.53 3.42
CA SER A 114 6.71 18.60 3.23
C SER A 114 6.84 17.66 4.43
N SER A 115 6.97 16.36 4.19
CA SER A 115 7.25 15.38 5.23
C SER A 115 8.74 15.37 5.65
N ASN A 116 9.57 16.29 5.09
CA ASN A 116 11.01 16.37 5.32
C ASN A 116 11.74 15.03 5.11
N GLY A 117 11.31 14.28 4.11
CA GLY A 117 11.89 12.99 3.78
C GLY A 117 11.48 11.84 4.72
N LYS A 118 10.59 12.07 5.68
CA LYS A 118 10.01 11.02 6.53
C LYS A 118 8.78 10.41 5.86
N ILE A 119 8.50 9.17 6.18
CA ILE A 119 7.26 8.54 5.76
C ILE A 119 6.14 9.05 6.65
N ALA A 120 5.02 9.38 6.02
CA ALA A 120 3.81 9.85 6.67
C ALA A 120 2.59 9.15 6.07
N ALA A 121 1.46 9.26 6.72
CA ALA A 121 0.20 8.74 6.24
C ALA A 121 -0.94 9.74 6.44
N VAL A 122 -1.90 9.74 5.54
CA VAL A 122 -3.22 10.35 5.74
C VAL A 122 -4.26 9.24 5.86
N LYS A 123 -5.29 9.49 6.66
CA LYS A 123 -6.29 8.50 7.03
C LYS A 123 -7.70 9.03 6.81
N VAL A 124 -8.59 8.17 6.36
CA VAL A 124 -10.05 8.38 6.35
C VAL A 124 -10.74 7.22 7.03
N ASP A 125 -11.84 7.52 7.71
CA ASP A 125 -12.66 6.58 8.46
C ASP A 125 -14.11 6.61 7.95
N GLY A 126 -14.83 5.52 8.13
CA GLY A 126 -16.25 5.38 7.80
C GLY A 126 -16.59 4.03 7.18
N ASN A 127 -17.82 3.87 6.72
CA ASN A 127 -18.20 2.68 5.98
C ASN A 127 -17.74 2.82 4.52
N ILE A 128 -16.62 2.19 4.19
CA ILE A 128 -15.91 2.37 2.93
C ILE A 128 -16.09 1.12 2.06
N HIS A 129 -16.86 1.24 0.97
CA HIS A 129 -16.94 0.25 -0.10
C HIS A 129 -16.01 0.58 -1.26
N LYS A 130 -15.74 1.87 -1.43
CA LYS A 130 -14.87 2.41 -2.48
C LYS A 130 -14.11 3.60 -1.93
N VAL A 131 -12.81 3.66 -2.23
CA VAL A 131 -11.99 4.83 -1.96
C VAL A 131 -11.16 5.18 -3.18
N LYS A 132 -11.12 6.46 -3.55
CA LYS A 132 -10.21 7.00 -4.54
C LYS A 132 -9.26 7.95 -3.83
N TRP A 133 -7.99 7.62 -3.84
CA TRP A 133 -6.88 8.47 -3.42
C TRP A 133 -6.32 9.20 -4.65
N GLN A 134 -6.39 10.52 -4.67
CA GLN A 134 -5.85 11.36 -5.72
C GLN A 134 -4.76 12.26 -5.14
N ILE A 135 -3.63 12.32 -5.82
CA ILE A 135 -2.48 13.14 -5.48
C ILE A 135 -2.36 14.22 -6.55
N SER A 136 -2.19 15.46 -6.14
CA SER A 136 -2.07 16.61 -7.04
C SER A 136 -1.12 17.66 -6.45
N ASN A 137 -0.79 18.68 -7.21
CA ASN A 137 0.15 19.72 -6.81
C ASN A 137 1.57 19.20 -6.59
N VAL A 138 1.97 18.19 -7.33
CA VAL A 138 3.29 17.55 -7.21
C VAL A 138 4.33 18.44 -7.90
N ARG A 139 5.21 19.08 -7.13
CA ARG A 139 6.24 20.01 -7.63
C ARG A 139 7.67 19.53 -7.43
N ALA A 140 7.89 18.58 -6.53
CA ALA A 140 9.20 18.02 -6.21
C ALA A 140 9.09 16.52 -5.95
N ARG A 141 10.23 15.88 -5.66
CA ARG A 141 10.29 14.45 -5.36
C ARG A 141 9.22 14.05 -4.35
N THR A 142 8.33 13.21 -4.79
CA THR A 142 7.23 12.65 -4.01
C THR A 142 7.17 11.16 -4.27
N TYR A 143 7.07 10.38 -3.21
CA TYR A 143 6.98 8.92 -3.29
C TYR A 143 5.70 8.49 -2.58
N ILE A 144 4.92 7.69 -3.26
CA ILE A 144 3.74 7.02 -2.71
C ILE A 144 4.10 5.55 -2.55
N TYR A 145 3.74 4.94 -1.44
CA TYR A 145 4.13 3.56 -1.15
C TYR A 145 2.98 2.58 -1.35
N GLY A 146 1.80 2.96 -0.94
CA GLY A 146 0.63 2.14 -1.02
C GLY A 146 -0.52 2.73 -0.22
N CYS A 147 -1.62 2.05 -0.24
CA CYS A 147 -2.80 2.39 0.56
C CYS A 147 -3.39 1.13 1.19
N THR A 148 -4.26 1.33 2.16
CA THR A 148 -4.87 0.23 2.88
C THR A 148 -6.39 0.30 2.83
N MET A 149 -7.01 -0.85 3.04
CA MET A 149 -8.43 -0.99 3.36
C MET A 149 -8.52 -1.91 4.58
N ASP A 150 -8.73 -1.32 5.75
CA ASP A 150 -8.58 -1.97 7.05
C ASP A 150 -9.85 -1.94 7.87
N CYS A 151 -9.81 -2.68 8.97
CA CYS A 151 -10.78 -2.64 10.05
C CYS A 151 -10.16 -2.01 11.30
N ASP A 152 -10.97 -1.38 12.12
CA ASP A 152 -10.57 -0.84 13.43
C ASP A 152 -10.50 -1.92 14.52
N LYS A 153 -11.12 -3.09 14.26
CA LYS A 153 -11.18 -4.22 15.19
C LYS A 153 -10.96 -5.54 14.46
N GLY A 154 -10.43 -6.54 15.14
CA GLY A 154 -10.17 -7.85 14.60
C GLY A 154 -8.87 -7.91 13.81
N VAL A 155 -8.77 -8.84 12.86
CA VAL A 155 -7.53 -9.15 12.15
C VAL A 155 -7.46 -8.44 10.81
N VAL A 156 -6.33 -7.77 10.58
CA VAL A 156 -5.92 -7.23 9.28
C VAL A 156 -4.71 -8.02 8.79
N VAL A 157 -4.70 -8.40 7.52
CA VAL A 157 -3.60 -9.17 6.91
C VAL A 157 -3.05 -8.42 5.71
N ASP A 158 -1.79 -8.00 5.84
CA ASP A 158 -1.04 -7.40 4.74
C ASP A 158 -0.28 -8.46 3.94
N ASN A 159 -0.11 -8.22 2.68
CA ASN A 159 0.72 -9.05 1.82
C ASN A 159 1.75 -8.18 1.08
N TYR A 160 3.01 -8.32 1.45
CA TYR A 160 4.16 -7.66 0.84
C TYR A 160 4.95 -8.58 -0.08
N SER A 161 4.39 -9.72 -0.47
CA SER A 161 5.09 -10.66 -1.33
C SER A 161 5.47 -10.02 -2.67
N MET A 162 6.70 -10.27 -3.08
CA MET A 162 7.22 -9.90 -4.39
C MET A 162 7.51 -11.15 -5.19
N ARG A 163 6.87 -11.27 -6.35
CA ARG A 163 7.09 -12.40 -7.26
C ARG A 163 8.53 -12.40 -7.76
N GLY A 164 9.19 -13.54 -7.69
CA GLY A 164 10.57 -13.71 -8.16
C GLY A 164 11.65 -13.22 -7.18
N ALA A 165 11.28 -12.67 -6.01
CA ALA A 165 12.25 -12.23 -5.02
C ALA A 165 12.88 -13.40 -4.28
N SER A 166 14.20 -13.35 -4.10
CA SER A 166 14.97 -14.34 -3.32
C SER A 166 14.95 -14.08 -1.80
N GLY A 167 14.42 -12.94 -1.38
CA GLY A 167 14.52 -12.46 0.00
C GLY A 167 15.69 -11.51 0.24
N LEU A 168 16.80 -11.66 -0.46
CA LEU A 168 17.95 -10.73 -0.36
C LEU A 168 17.56 -9.30 -0.70
N ALA A 169 16.62 -9.12 -1.62
CA ALA A 169 16.08 -7.82 -2.00
C ALA A 169 15.47 -7.03 -0.82
N LEU A 170 14.98 -7.72 0.22
CA LEU A 170 14.47 -7.06 1.43
C LEU A 170 15.56 -6.29 2.17
N MET A 171 16.82 -6.75 2.11
CA MET A 171 17.97 -6.07 2.71
C MET A 171 18.28 -4.72 2.04
N SER A 172 17.79 -4.50 0.83
CA SER A 172 17.94 -3.21 0.12
C SER A 172 16.98 -2.13 0.65
N VAL A 173 15.97 -2.48 1.44
CA VAL A 173 15.07 -1.50 2.06
C VAL A 173 15.80 -0.85 3.25
N PRO A 174 15.90 0.49 3.30
CA PRO A 174 16.60 1.16 4.41
C PRO A 174 15.96 0.85 5.76
N ILE A 175 16.79 0.60 6.78
CA ILE A 175 16.33 0.36 8.16
C ILE A 175 15.45 1.50 8.67
N ALA A 176 15.79 2.76 8.36
CA ALA A 176 14.97 3.92 8.72
C ALA A 176 13.57 3.88 8.09
N THR A 177 13.44 3.34 6.87
CA THR A 177 12.15 3.10 6.22
C THR A 177 11.36 2.02 6.96
N MET A 178 11.99 0.90 7.28
CA MET A 178 11.35 -0.19 8.02
C MET A 178 10.86 0.28 9.39
N SER A 179 11.69 1.02 10.13
CA SER A 179 11.32 1.60 11.42
C SER A 179 10.16 2.60 11.32
N SER A 180 10.16 3.44 10.27
CA SER A 180 9.06 4.38 10.03
C SER A 180 7.74 3.65 9.77
N PHE A 181 7.76 2.60 8.95
CA PHE A 181 6.57 1.78 8.71
C PHE A 181 6.13 1.03 9.96
N ALA A 182 7.05 0.45 10.73
CA ALA A 182 6.72 -0.22 11.99
C ALA A 182 6.03 0.71 13.01
N SER A 183 6.40 1.99 13.02
CA SER A 183 5.75 2.99 13.87
C SER A 183 4.37 3.42 13.35
N LEU A 184 4.20 3.56 12.02
CA LEU A 184 2.93 3.99 11.41
C LEU A 184 1.92 2.85 11.26
N ARG A 185 2.41 1.63 11.14
CA ARG A 185 1.63 0.40 10.94
C ARG A 185 2.29 -0.74 11.73
N PRO A 186 2.08 -0.78 13.06
CA PRO A 186 2.64 -1.84 13.90
C PRO A 186 2.03 -3.20 13.54
N TYR A 187 2.85 -4.26 13.61
CA TYR A 187 2.45 -5.63 13.35
C TYR A 187 2.62 -6.48 14.61
N ASP A 188 1.59 -7.26 14.95
CA ASP A 188 1.64 -8.25 16.03
C ASP A 188 2.36 -9.53 15.57
N LEU A 189 2.31 -9.84 14.28
CA LEU A 189 2.94 -11.01 13.69
C LEU A 189 3.48 -10.70 12.29
N ILE A 190 4.72 -11.09 12.04
CA ILE A 190 5.36 -11.03 10.72
C ILE A 190 5.75 -12.44 10.31
N ILE A 191 5.29 -12.87 9.13
CA ILE A 191 5.66 -14.16 8.54
C ILE A 191 6.58 -13.89 7.36
N ILE A 192 7.81 -14.41 7.43
CA ILE A 192 8.81 -14.30 6.36
C ILE A 192 8.95 -15.68 5.71
N HIS A 193 8.63 -15.75 4.40
CA HIS A 193 8.72 -16.97 3.63
C HIS A 193 9.43 -16.72 2.31
N TYR A 194 10.68 -17.15 2.24
CA TYR A 194 11.53 -17.11 1.05
C TYR A 194 12.17 -18.50 0.84
N GLY A 195 12.94 -18.68 -0.22
CA GLY A 195 13.74 -19.87 -0.48
C GLY A 195 13.45 -20.54 -1.81
N LEU A 196 12.22 -20.51 -2.31
CA LEU A 196 11.85 -21.17 -3.58
C LEU A 196 12.62 -20.64 -4.80
N ASN A 197 13.03 -19.36 -4.76
CA ASN A 197 13.78 -18.72 -5.86
C ASN A 197 15.29 -18.70 -5.61
N VAL A 198 15.78 -19.27 -4.53
CA VAL A 198 17.22 -19.32 -4.18
C VAL A 198 17.83 -20.65 -4.65
N ALA A 199 17.04 -21.72 -4.71
CA ALA A 199 17.50 -23.07 -5.00
C ALA A 199 18.14 -23.26 -6.40
N ASN A 200 17.89 -22.32 -7.34
CA ASN A 200 18.40 -22.40 -8.71
C ASN A 200 19.55 -21.39 -9.00
N GLY A 201 20.13 -20.78 -7.98
CA GLY A 201 21.14 -19.72 -8.12
C GLY A 201 22.53 -20.07 -7.60
N PHE A 202 22.80 -21.32 -7.30
CA PHE A 202 24.10 -21.80 -6.84
C PHE A 202 24.60 -22.95 -7.73
N ASP A 203 24.73 -22.66 -9.03
CA ASP A 203 25.59 -23.44 -9.94
C ASP A 203 26.76 -22.56 -10.41
#